data_628b20df387aa27f6bf2551c0286ded9
#
_entry.id   628b20df387aa27f6bf2551c0286ded9
#
_cell.length_a   1.000
_cell.length_b   1.000
_cell.length_c   1.000
_cell.angle_alpha   90.00
_cell.angle_beta   90.00
_cell.angle_gamma   90.00
#
_symmetry.space_group_name_H-M   'P 1'
#
loop_
_entity.id
_entity.type
_entity.pdbx_description
1 polymer ?
#
loop_
_entity_poly.entity_id
_entity_poly.type
_entity_poly.pdbx_seq_one_letter_code
_entity_poly.pdbx_strand_id
1 'polypeptide(L)'
;MFDDEEDNSERSQQYLANERTFLSWVRTSIALIALGFAIERFSIFLQQFRLIANPGAADTSATGHGYSALVGIGMIIVGTGLIVYALKNYLESNKTIASGRYMPKNAIVYTASATIIGLGIIIIIFLIAQIL
;
A
#
# COMPACT_ATOMS: atom_id res chain seq x y z
N MET A 1 -28.82 -33.41 -8.71
CA MET A 1 -29.24 -32.73 -7.46
C MET A 1 -28.08 -32.55 -6.49
N PHE A 2 -27.33 -33.58 -6.15
CA PHE A 2 -26.13 -33.49 -5.29
C PHE A 2 -24.97 -32.76 -5.96
N ASP A 3 -24.75 -32.93 -7.24
CA ASP A 3 -23.66 -32.26 -8.02
C ASP A 3 -23.84 -30.75 -8.06
N ASP A 4 -25.09 -30.25 -8.12
CA ASP A 4 -25.38 -28.82 -8.14
C ASP A 4 -25.11 -28.16 -6.78
N GLU A 5 -25.34 -28.87 -5.69
CA GLU A 5 -25.07 -28.36 -4.33
C GLU A 5 -23.56 -28.32 -4.05
N GLU A 6 -22.81 -29.32 -4.48
CA GLU A 6 -21.34 -29.33 -4.37
C GLU A 6 -20.72 -28.21 -5.20
N ASP A 7 -21.14 -28.02 -6.45
CA ASP A 7 -20.65 -26.93 -7.31
C ASP A 7 -20.95 -25.56 -6.74
N ASN A 8 -22.14 -25.35 -6.17
CA ASN A 8 -22.49 -24.12 -5.50
C ASN A 8 -21.65 -23.86 -4.22
N SER A 9 -21.36 -24.91 -3.45
CA SER A 9 -20.52 -24.78 -2.24
C SER A 9 -19.07 -24.46 -2.59
N GLU A 10 -18.50 -25.07 -3.61
CA GLU A 10 -17.16 -24.77 -4.10
C GLU A 10 -17.04 -23.34 -4.62
N ARG A 11 -18.00 -22.87 -5.40
CA ARG A 11 -18.05 -21.48 -5.88
C ARG A 11 -18.14 -20.50 -4.71
N SER A 12 -18.96 -20.79 -3.71
CA SER A 12 -19.07 -19.95 -2.51
C SER A 12 -17.74 -19.85 -1.77
N GLN A 13 -17.01 -20.94 -1.63
CA GLN A 13 -15.68 -20.94 -1.02
C GLN A 13 -14.67 -20.12 -1.83
N GLN A 14 -14.72 -20.19 -3.16
CA GLN A 14 -13.86 -19.40 -4.04
C GLN A 14 -14.14 -17.90 -3.92
N TYR A 15 -15.40 -17.48 -3.83
CA TYR A 15 -15.78 -16.09 -3.60
C TYR A 15 -15.28 -15.58 -2.25
N LEU A 16 -15.43 -16.37 -1.19
CA LEU A 16 -14.93 -16.03 0.14
C LEU A 16 -13.40 -15.92 0.17
N ALA A 17 -12.70 -16.81 -0.53
CA ALA A 17 -11.24 -16.76 -0.65
C ALA A 17 -10.79 -15.50 -1.41
N ASN A 18 -11.49 -15.12 -2.49
CA ASN A 18 -11.23 -13.90 -3.24
C ASN A 18 -11.47 -12.65 -2.39
N GLU A 19 -12.54 -12.62 -1.62
CA GLU A 19 -12.86 -11.52 -0.70
C GLU A 19 -11.77 -11.36 0.38
N ARG A 20 -11.29 -12.45 0.95
CA ARG A 20 -10.17 -12.42 1.92
C ARG A 20 -8.90 -11.84 1.31
N THR A 21 -8.59 -12.21 0.09
CA THR A 21 -7.43 -11.69 -0.64
C THR A 21 -7.59 -10.20 -0.89
N PHE A 22 -8.75 -9.74 -1.33
CA PHE A 22 -9.06 -8.33 -1.51
C PHE A 22 -8.91 -7.53 -0.21
N LEU A 23 -9.49 -8.02 0.87
CA LEU A 23 -9.41 -7.36 2.18
C LEU A 23 -7.98 -7.30 2.72
N SER A 24 -7.15 -8.30 2.43
CA SER A 24 -5.71 -8.28 2.75
C SER A 24 -4.99 -7.13 2.03
N TRP A 25 -5.28 -6.91 0.75
CA TRP A 25 -4.72 -5.80 -0.03
C TRP A 25 -5.20 -4.44 0.46
N VAL A 26 -6.48 -4.32 0.78
CA VAL A 26 -7.07 -3.11 1.35
C VAL A 26 -6.39 -2.75 2.67
N ARG A 27 -6.15 -3.72 3.54
CA ARG A 27 -5.43 -3.51 4.80
C ARG A 27 -4.03 -2.94 4.57
N THR A 28 -3.27 -3.54 3.66
CA THR A 28 -1.92 -3.06 3.31
C THR A 28 -1.95 -1.66 2.73
N SER A 29 -2.90 -1.37 1.86
CA SER A 29 -3.06 -0.06 1.24
C SER A 29 -3.39 1.02 2.27
N ILE A 30 -4.31 0.75 3.18
CA ILE A 30 -4.68 1.68 4.26
C ILE A 30 -3.48 1.92 5.18
N ALA A 31 -2.71 0.88 5.52
CA ALA A 31 -1.50 1.02 6.32
C ALA A 31 -0.46 1.92 5.64
N LEU A 32 -0.25 1.78 4.34
CA LEU A 32 0.68 2.64 3.56
C LEU A 32 0.20 4.09 3.52
N ILE A 33 -1.07 4.33 3.28
CA ILE A 33 -1.66 5.68 3.27
C ILE A 33 -1.52 6.32 4.64
N ALA A 34 -1.87 5.60 5.71
CA ALA A 34 -1.77 6.09 7.08
C ALA A 34 -0.32 6.40 7.47
N LEU A 35 0.63 5.54 7.10
CA LEU A 35 2.04 5.76 7.36
C LEU A 35 2.58 6.95 6.58
N GLY A 36 2.23 7.09 5.29
CA GLY A 36 2.62 8.24 4.48
C GLY A 36 2.11 9.56 5.05
N PHE A 37 0.85 9.58 5.51
CA PHE A 37 0.27 10.73 6.18
C PHE A 37 0.97 11.03 7.52
N ALA A 38 1.27 10.01 8.32
CA ALA A 38 1.97 10.17 9.59
C ALA A 38 3.37 10.76 9.41
N ILE A 39 4.13 10.30 8.40
CA ILE A 39 5.46 10.82 8.08
C ILE A 39 5.38 12.31 7.70
N GLU A 40 4.43 12.67 6.86
CA GLU A 40 4.24 14.06 6.43
C GLU A 40 3.88 14.95 7.63
N ARG A 41 2.94 14.54 8.47
CA ARG A 41 2.51 15.29 9.66
C ARG A 41 3.61 15.41 10.71
N PHE A 42 4.36 14.36 10.93
CA PHE A 42 5.49 14.38 11.86
C PHE A 42 6.60 15.33 11.39
N SER A 43 6.85 15.38 10.10
CA SER A 43 7.81 16.32 9.51
C SER A 43 7.40 17.79 9.76
N ILE A 44 6.13 18.12 9.58
CA ILE A 44 5.59 19.46 9.86
C ILE A 44 5.69 19.77 11.35
N PHE A 45 5.36 18.82 12.21
CA PHE A 45 5.46 18.98 13.66
C PHE A 45 6.91 19.29 14.11
N LEU A 46 7.88 18.54 13.60
CA LEU A 46 9.30 18.78 13.90
C LEU A 46 9.75 20.17 13.44
N GLN A 47 9.27 20.64 12.30
CA GLN A 47 9.56 21.99 11.81
C GLN A 47 9.04 23.05 12.77
N GLN A 48 7.78 22.95 13.19
CA GLN A 48 7.19 23.86 14.13
C GLN A 48 7.92 23.88 15.48
N PHE A 49 8.29 22.69 15.96
CA PHE A 49 9.03 22.56 17.20
C PHE A 49 10.41 23.21 17.13
N ARG A 50 11.13 23.05 16.01
CA ARG A 50 12.43 23.71 15.81
C ARG A 50 12.33 25.23 15.77
N LEU A 51 11.29 25.77 15.12
CA LEU A 51 11.05 27.21 15.07
C LEU A 51 10.78 27.80 16.46
N ILE A 52 10.07 27.06 17.31
CA ILE A 52 9.82 27.46 18.70
C ILE A 52 11.09 27.37 19.55
N ALA A 53 11.88 26.31 19.38
CA ALA A 53 13.08 26.06 20.16
C ALA A 53 14.27 26.97 19.76
N ASN A 54 14.36 27.36 18.47
CA ASN A 54 15.42 28.20 17.93
C ASN A 54 14.86 29.20 16.90
N PRO A 55 14.36 30.37 17.31
CA PRO A 55 13.80 31.37 16.39
C PRO A 55 14.78 31.91 15.33
N GLY A 56 16.08 31.74 15.52
CA GLY A 56 17.13 32.22 14.60
C GLY A 56 17.62 31.18 13.57
N ALA A 57 17.12 29.93 13.60
CA ALA A 57 17.61 28.85 12.74
C ALA A 57 16.76 28.64 11.46
N ALA A 58 16.03 29.64 11.03
CA ALA A 58 15.04 29.54 9.96
C ALA A 58 15.61 29.14 8.58
N ASP A 59 16.90 29.31 8.33
CA ASP A 59 17.45 29.24 6.97
C ASP A 59 18.07 27.88 6.55
N THR A 60 18.30 26.94 7.47
CA THR A 60 19.03 25.71 7.15
C THR A 60 18.18 24.45 6.98
N SER A 61 16.89 24.53 7.25
CA SER A 61 16.01 23.35 7.32
C SER A 61 15.11 23.13 6.11
N ALA A 62 15.14 24.00 5.12
CA ALA A 62 14.25 23.91 3.95
C ALA A 62 14.47 22.65 3.07
N THR A 63 15.69 22.17 3.01
CA THR A 63 16.06 21.01 2.16
C THR A 63 15.58 19.66 2.70
N GLY A 64 15.58 19.46 4.02
CA GLY A 64 15.17 18.21 4.63
C GLY A 64 13.66 17.95 4.59
N HIS A 65 12.86 19.01 4.52
CA HIS A 65 11.40 18.92 4.56
C HIS A 65 10.78 18.52 3.22
N GLY A 66 11.40 18.92 2.11
CA GLY A 66 10.95 18.53 0.77
C GLY A 66 11.01 17.01 0.56
N TYR A 67 12.04 16.37 1.06
CA TYR A 67 12.22 14.92 0.91
C TYR A 67 11.23 14.11 1.73
N SER A 68 10.95 14.48 2.97
CA SER A 68 9.99 13.76 3.81
C SER A 68 8.55 13.89 3.31
N ALA A 69 8.16 15.08 2.86
CA ALA A 69 6.87 15.31 2.23
C ALA A 69 6.73 14.48 0.94
N LEU A 70 7.78 14.45 0.12
CA LEU A 70 7.80 13.68 -1.13
C LEU A 70 7.67 12.19 -0.88
N VAL A 71 8.36 11.65 0.15
CA VAL A 71 8.21 10.25 0.58
C VAL A 71 6.80 9.96 1.07
N GLY A 72 6.23 10.82 1.92
CA GLY A 72 4.86 10.66 2.42
C GLY A 72 3.83 10.64 1.29
N ILE A 73 3.91 11.59 0.36
CA ILE A 73 3.04 11.65 -0.81
C ILE A 73 3.24 10.42 -1.71
N GLY A 74 4.48 10.00 -1.93
CA GLY A 74 4.78 8.80 -2.70
C GLY A 74 4.12 7.55 -2.11
N MET A 75 4.16 7.38 -0.79
CA MET A 75 3.51 6.26 -0.10
C MET A 75 1.99 6.32 -0.24
N ILE A 76 1.38 7.49 -0.18
CA ILE A 76 -0.06 7.67 -0.38
C ILE A 76 -0.45 7.28 -1.82
N ILE A 77 0.33 7.71 -2.81
CA ILE A 77 0.09 7.37 -4.21
C ILE A 77 0.18 5.85 -4.43
N VAL A 78 1.21 5.21 -3.88
CA VAL A 78 1.38 3.75 -3.97
C VAL A 78 0.23 3.02 -3.27
N GLY A 79 -0.16 3.44 -2.05
CA GLY A 79 -1.28 2.85 -1.33
C GLY A 79 -2.59 2.96 -2.10
N THR A 80 -2.85 4.13 -2.68
CA THR A 80 -4.05 4.34 -3.51
C THR A 80 -4.02 3.49 -4.78
N GLY A 81 -2.87 3.39 -5.44
CA GLY A 81 -2.66 2.53 -6.60
C GLY A 81 -2.91 1.06 -6.29
N LEU A 82 -2.47 0.60 -5.12
CA LEU A 82 -2.71 -0.77 -4.67
C LEU A 82 -4.20 -1.07 -4.45
N ILE A 83 -4.97 -0.12 -3.92
CA ILE A 83 -6.44 -0.28 -3.78
C ILE A 83 -7.09 -0.44 -5.15
N VAL A 84 -6.74 0.42 -6.10
CA VAL A 84 -7.29 0.35 -7.46
C VAL A 84 -6.92 -0.98 -8.13
N TYR A 85 -5.67 -1.41 -7.98
CA TYR A 85 -5.22 -2.70 -8.49
C TYR A 85 -5.96 -3.87 -7.84
N ALA A 86 -6.11 -3.85 -6.52
CA ALA A 86 -6.83 -4.89 -5.77
C ALA A 86 -8.29 -4.97 -6.18
N LEU A 87 -8.94 -3.82 -6.40
CA LEU A 87 -10.32 -3.77 -6.87
C LEU A 87 -10.47 -4.38 -8.28
N LYS A 88 -9.59 -3.99 -9.20
CA LYS A 88 -9.57 -4.58 -10.55
C LYS A 88 -9.40 -6.10 -10.48
N ASN A 89 -8.43 -6.56 -9.72
CA ASN A 89 -8.15 -7.98 -9.57
C ASN A 89 -9.32 -8.74 -8.94
N TYR A 90 -9.97 -8.15 -7.93
CA TYR A 90 -11.16 -8.70 -7.30
C TYR A 90 -12.31 -8.88 -8.31
N LEU A 91 -12.58 -7.86 -9.13
CA LEU A 91 -13.62 -7.90 -10.14
C LEU A 91 -13.31 -8.91 -11.26
N GLU A 92 -12.06 -9.00 -11.70
CA GLU A 92 -11.63 -10.01 -12.67
C GLU A 92 -11.75 -11.43 -12.10
N SER A 93 -11.35 -11.65 -10.86
CA SER A 93 -11.47 -12.95 -10.20
C SER A 93 -12.94 -13.36 -10.04
N ASN A 94 -13.82 -12.44 -9.69
CA ASN A 94 -15.27 -12.70 -9.64
C ASN A 94 -15.82 -13.11 -11.00
N LYS A 95 -15.44 -12.44 -12.08
CA LYS A 95 -15.84 -12.82 -13.44
C LYS A 95 -15.31 -14.21 -13.81
N THR A 96 -14.08 -14.52 -13.47
CA THR A 96 -13.45 -15.80 -13.75
C THR A 96 -14.09 -16.93 -12.95
N ILE A 97 -14.45 -16.71 -11.68
CA ILE A 97 -15.18 -17.67 -10.84
C ILE A 97 -16.57 -17.93 -11.45
N ALA A 98 -17.29 -16.88 -11.87
CA ALA A 98 -18.59 -17.00 -12.50
C ALA A 98 -18.54 -17.78 -13.83
N SER A 99 -17.44 -17.68 -14.59
CA SER A 99 -17.24 -18.43 -15.83
C SER A 99 -16.73 -19.86 -15.63
N GLY A 100 -16.42 -20.28 -14.41
CA GLY A 100 -15.88 -21.60 -14.08
C GLY A 100 -14.42 -21.83 -14.47
N ARG A 101 -13.69 -20.78 -14.83
CA ARG A 101 -12.27 -20.81 -15.24
C ARG A 101 -11.36 -20.08 -14.26
N TYR A 102 -11.42 -20.45 -12.99
CA TYR A 102 -10.53 -19.86 -12.01
C TYR A 102 -9.12 -20.48 -12.12
N MET A 103 -8.14 -19.68 -12.53
CA MET A 103 -6.73 -20.01 -12.43
C MET A 103 -6.08 -19.10 -11.39
N PRO A 104 -5.47 -19.63 -10.31
CA PRO A 104 -4.74 -18.79 -9.36
C PRO A 104 -3.55 -18.17 -10.08
N LYS A 105 -3.55 -16.84 -10.16
CA LYS A 105 -2.43 -16.08 -10.72
C LYS A 105 -1.39 -15.85 -9.64
N ASN A 106 -0.29 -16.55 -9.69
CA ASN A 106 0.89 -16.28 -8.84
C ASN A 106 1.47 -14.88 -9.06
N ALA A 107 1.11 -14.22 -10.16
CA ALA A 107 1.51 -12.85 -10.49
C ALA A 107 1.19 -11.84 -9.37
N ILE A 108 0.10 -12.04 -8.63
CA ILE A 108 -0.29 -11.17 -7.50
C ILE A 108 0.74 -11.23 -6.39
N VAL A 109 1.19 -12.44 -6.04
CA VAL A 109 2.20 -12.65 -4.99
C VAL A 109 3.52 -12.01 -5.39
N TYR A 110 3.94 -12.19 -6.63
CA TYR A 110 5.17 -11.57 -7.14
C TYR A 110 5.08 -10.04 -7.17
N THR A 111 3.96 -9.48 -7.60
CA THR A 111 3.75 -8.02 -7.63
C THR A 111 3.74 -7.45 -6.22
N ALA A 112 3.07 -8.09 -5.28
CA ALA A 112 3.05 -7.66 -3.88
C ALA A 112 4.45 -7.68 -3.27
N SER A 113 5.17 -8.78 -3.46
CA SER A 113 6.53 -8.95 -2.93
C SER A 113 7.48 -7.91 -3.55
N ALA A 114 7.42 -7.70 -4.85
CA ALA A 114 8.23 -6.70 -5.54
C ALA A 114 7.94 -5.28 -5.04
N THR A 115 6.68 -4.94 -4.79
CA THR A 115 6.28 -3.63 -4.25
C THR A 115 6.83 -3.41 -2.84
N ILE A 116 6.70 -4.40 -1.96
CA ILE A 116 7.21 -4.33 -0.58
C ILE A 116 8.73 -4.20 -0.56
N ILE A 117 9.43 -5.01 -1.36
CA ILE A 117 10.89 -4.96 -1.48
C ILE A 117 11.34 -3.61 -2.04
N GLY A 118 10.68 -3.11 -3.08
CA GLY A 118 10.96 -1.81 -3.68
C GLY A 118 10.81 -0.66 -2.68
N LEU A 119 9.71 -0.65 -1.91
CA LEU A 119 9.49 0.33 -0.84
C LEU A 119 10.57 0.24 0.24
N GLY A 120 10.94 -0.98 0.65
CA GLY A 120 12.01 -1.19 1.62
C GLY A 120 13.35 -0.62 1.14
N ILE A 121 13.71 -0.85 -0.10
CA ILE A 121 14.94 -0.32 -0.70
C ILE A 121 14.90 1.22 -0.76
N ILE A 122 13.78 1.82 -1.15
CA ILE A 122 13.62 3.28 -1.18
C ILE A 122 13.82 3.88 0.21
N ILE A 123 13.22 3.27 1.24
CA ILE A 123 13.36 3.73 2.63
C ILE A 123 14.82 3.63 3.09
N ILE A 124 15.50 2.52 2.78
CA ILE A 124 16.92 2.32 3.13
C ILE A 124 17.80 3.39 2.47
N ILE A 125 17.63 3.62 1.17
CA ILE A 125 18.38 4.65 0.43
C ILE A 125 18.12 6.03 1.02
N PHE A 126 16.87 6.33 1.35
CA PHE A 126 16.49 7.60 1.99
C PHE A 126 17.17 7.79 3.34
N LEU A 127 17.18 6.76 4.19
CA LEU A 127 17.84 6.82 5.50
C LEU A 127 19.36 6.99 5.37
N ILE A 128 19.99 6.28 4.43
CA ILE A 128 21.42 6.40 4.18
C ILE A 128 21.76 7.82 3.69
N ALA A 129 20.95 8.37 2.80
CA ALA A 129 21.13 9.74 2.30
C ALA A 129 20.99 10.80 3.38
N GLN A 130 20.22 10.54 4.44
CA GLN A 130 20.12 11.44 5.60
C GLN A 130 21.32 11.35 6.56
N ILE A 131 22.00 10.20 6.60
CA ILE A 131 23.16 9.98 7.47
C ILE A 131 24.44 10.53 6.83
N LEU A 132 24.52 10.50 5.51
CA LEU A 132 25.63 11.07 4.74
C LEU A 132 25.43 12.56 4.49
#